data_675d37a4c9ef58b4497c2af16b4622be
#
_entry.id   675d37a4c9ef58b4497c2af16b4622be
#
_cell.length_a   1.000
_cell.length_b   1.000
_cell.length_c   1.000
_cell.angle_alpha   90.00
_cell.angle_beta   90.00
_cell.angle_gamma   90.00
#
_symmetry.space_group_name_H-M   'P 1'
#
loop_
_entity.id
_entity.type
_entity.pdbx_description
1 polymer ?
#
loop_
_entity_poly.entity_id
_entity_poly.type
_entity_poly.pdbx_seq_one_letter_code
_entity_poly.pdbx_strand_id
1 'polypeptide(L)'
;MAKAKKGPALRKVMNQTRVLFHKFAETGERVHQSDNLAIGKRAILEDLLVNGPQTIPKMARKRPVSRQHILSLVQPLKKEGDVDFAENPEHKRSFLVVLTEQGRTKMENMLKVEDIVLEKLASSLKMKDLETTMATLSAIKEILDSETIEDMVK
;
A
#
# COMPACT_ATOMS: atom_id res chain seq x y z
N MET A 1 11.03 23.81 -32.85
CA MET A 1 10.25 22.77 -32.13
C MET A 1 9.79 23.34 -30.80
N ALA A 2 8.48 23.43 -30.58
CA ALA A 2 7.95 23.96 -29.32
C ALA A 2 8.34 23.03 -28.15
N LYS A 3 8.98 23.60 -27.11
CA LYS A 3 9.41 22.87 -25.90
C LYS A 3 8.14 22.27 -25.24
N ALA A 4 8.06 20.95 -25.16
CA ALA A 4 6.90 20.26 -24.57
C ALA A 4 6.68 20.78 -23.14
N LYS A 5 5.47 21.32 -22.86
CA LYS A 5 5.13 21.85 -21.54
C LYS A 5 5.02 20.70 -20.54
N LYS A 6 5.76 20.74 -19.44
CA LYS A 6 5.81 19.69 -18.40
C LYS A 6 4.46 19.47 -17.70
N GLY A 7 3.70 20.54 -17.46
CA GLY A 7 2.40 20.45 -16.78
C GLY A 7 1.37 19.53 -17.47
N PRO A 8 1.11 19.66 -18.77
CA PRO A 8 0.23 18.73 -19.50
C PRO A 8 0.74 17.28 -19.50
N ALA A 9 2.08 17.07 -19.53
CA ALA A 9 2.66 15.72 -19.42
C ALA A 9 2.43 15.13 -18.04
N LEU A 10 2.67 15.89 -16.98
CA LEU A 10 2.42 15.46 -15.60
C LEU A 10 0.94 15.12 -15.37
N ARG A 11 0.01 15.93 -15.90
CA ARG A 11 -1.43 15.64 -15.84
C ARG A 11 -1.78 14.30 -16.47
N LYS A 12 -1.16 13.93 -17.59
CA LYS A 12 -1.35 12.61 -18.22
C LYS A 12 -0.85 11.49 -17.32
N VAL A 13 0.33 11.63 -16.69
CA VAL A 13 0.86 10.65 -15.76
C VAL A 13 -0.09 10.46 -14.57
N MET A 14 -0.56 11.54 -13.94
CA MET A 14 -1.50 11.47 -12.82
C MET A 14 -2.82 10.79 -13.20
N ASN A 15 -3.36 11.07 -14.41
CA ASN A 15 -4.57 10.42 -14.89
C ASN A 15 -4.34 8.91 -15.11
N GLN A 16 -3.22 8.51 -15.72
CA GLN A 16 -2.88 7.09 -15.91
C GLN A 16 -2.66 6.37 -14.58
N THR A 17 -2.01 7.00 -13.63
CA THR A 17 -1.85 6.45 -12.27
C THR A 17 -3.22 6.17 -11.63
N ARG A 18 -4.19 7.09 -11.76
CA ARG A 18 -5.55 6.91 -11.25
C ARG A 18 -6.28 5.75 -11.93
N VAL A 19 -6.21 5.66 -13.26
CA VAL A 19 -6.81 4.56 -14.02
C VAL A 19 -6.19 3.22 -13.61
N LEU A 20 -4.86 3.18 -13.48
CA LEU A 20 -4.13 1.99 -13.09
C LEU A 20 -4.45 1.55 -11.66
N PHE A 21 -4.61 2.49 -10.73
CA PHE A 21 -5.05 2.21 -9.36
C PHE A 21 -6.39 1.46 -9.33
N HIS A 22 -7.39 1.92 -10.10
CA HIS A 22 -8.68 1.23 -10.19
C HIS A 22 -8.55 -0.14 -10.83
N LYS A 23 -7.70 -0.29 -11.85
CA LYS A 23 -7.45 -1.60 -12.48
C LYS A 23 -6.75 -2.58 -11.54
N PHE A 24 -5.81 -2.12 -10.74
CA PHE A 24 -5.18 -2.97 -9.71
C PHE A 24 -6.18 -3.43 -8.65
N ALA A 25 -7.07 -2.55 -8.19
CA ALA A 25 -8.12 -2.91 -7.26
C ALA A 25 -9.04 -4.00 -7.85
N GLU A 26 -9.54 -3.79 -9.08
CA GLU A 26 -10.39 -4.75 -9.78
C GLU A 26 -9.69 -6.10 -10.01
N THR A 27 -8.41 -6.07 -10.41
CA THR A 27 -7.64 -7.29 -10.69
C THR A 27 -7.27 -8.02 -9.39
N GLY A 28 -6.92 -7.28 -8.35
CA GLY A 28 -6.64 -7.83 -7.02
C GLY A 28 -7.84 -8.58 -6.46
N GLU A 29 -9.04 -8.03 -6.58
CA GLU A 29 -10.27 -8.73 -6.20
C GLU A 29 -10.46 -10.06 -6.96
N ARG A 30 -10.13 -10.12 -8.24
CA ARG A 30 -10.23 -11.35 -9.05
C ARG A 30 -9.17 -12.38 -8.68
N VAL A 31 -7.94 -11.97 -8.43
CA VAL A 31 -6.82 -12.87 -8.09
C VAL A 31 -7.01 -13.44 -6.68
N HIS A 32 -7.59 -12.67 -5.77
CA HIS A 32 -7.74 -13.03 -4.36
C HIS A 32 -9.17 -13.48 -3.98
N GLN A 33 -10.06 -13.70 -4.96
CA GLN A 33 -11.41 -14.23 -4.71
C GLN A 33 -11.40 -15.56 -3.93
N SER A 34 -10.32 -16.35 -4.06
CA SER A 34 -10.15 -17.60 -3.31
C SER A 34 -9.84 -17.39 -1.82
N ASP A 35 -9.27 -16.26 -1.43
CA ASP A 35 -8.72 -16.05 -0.08
C ASP A 35 -9.61 -15.19 0.82
N ASN A 36 -10.77 -14.70 0.31
CA ASN A 36 -11.77 -13.89 1.04
C ASN A 36 -11.18 -12.70 1.84
N LEU A 37 -9.96 -12.25 1.48
CA LEU A 37 -9.28 -11.18 2.18
C LEU A 37 -9.57 -9.84 1.50
N ALA A 38 -10.43 -9.03 2.12
CA ALA A 38 -10.71 -7.68 1.65
C ALA A 38 -9.41 -6.84 1.53
N ILE A 39 -9.31 -6.01 0.49
CA ILE A 39 -8.13 -5.17 0.17
C ILE A 39 -7.57 -4.45 1.40
N GLY A 40 -8.46 -3.93 2.27
CA GLY A 40 -8.04 -3.25 3.50
C GLY A 40 -7.34 -4.16 4.50
N LYS A 41 -7.83 -5.39 4.71
CA LYS A 41 -7.21 -6.39 5.59
C LYS A 41 -5.83 -6.79 5.07
N ARG A 42 -5.73 -7.05 3.76
CA ARG A 42 -4.47 -7.36 3.11
C ARG A 42 -3.44 -6.26 3.32
N ALA A 43 -3.81 -5.00 3.09
CA ALA A 43 -2.92 -3.86 3.28
C ALA A 43 -2.41 -3.73 4.73
N ILE A 44 -3.18 -4.18 5.74
CA ILE A 44 -2.74 -4.26 7.13
C ILE A 44 -1.69 -5.36 7.31
N LEU A 45 -1.92 -6.57 6.79
CA LEU A 45 -0.97 -7.69 6.91
C LEU A 45 0.35 -7.39 6.21
N GLU A 46 0.30 -6.83 5.01
CA GLU A 46 1.48 -6.43 4.24
C GLU A 46 2.30 -5.34 4.95
N ASP A 47 1.62 -4.32 5.51
CA ASP A 47 2.29 -3.28 6.29
C ASP A 47 2.97 -3.84 7.55
N LEU A 48 2.35 -4.79 8.22
CA LEU A 48 2.94 -5.46 9.38
C LEU A 48 4.10 -6.39 8.98
N LEU A 49 4.02 -7.04 7.83
CA LEU A 49 5.09 -7.88 7.32
C LEU A 49 6.36 -7.06 6.99
N VAL A 50 6.17 -5.91 6.33
CA VAL A 50 7.28 -5.06 5.87
C VAL A 50 7.84 -4.18 6.99
N ASN A 51 6.98 -3.58 7.81
CA ASN A 51 7.37 -2.55 8.78
C ASN A 51 7.35 -3.03 10.24
N GLY A 52 7.04 -4.32 10.46
CA GLY A 52 6.93 -4.91 11.80
C GLY A 52 5.75 -4.41 12.63
N PRO A 53 5.78 -4.64 13.94
CA PRO A 53 4.73 -4.24 14.88
C PRO A 53 4.43 -2.74 14.86
N GLN A 54 3.16 -2.38 14.88
CA GLN A 54 2.73 -0.97 14.83
C GLN A 54 1.50 -0.73 15.71
N THR A 55 1.37 0.49 16.24
CA THR A 55 0.15 0.90 16.94
C THR A 55 -0.94 1.33 15.94
N ILE A 56 -2.22 1.17 16.31
CA ILE A 56 -3.36 1.66 15.51
C ILE A 56 -3.21 3.14 15.11
N PRO A 57 -2.81 4.06 16.01
CA PRO A 57 -2.58 5.46 15.63
C PRO A 57 -1.47 5.66 14.58
N LYS A 58 -0.39 4.84 14.64
CA LYS A 58 0.70 4.92 13.65
C LYS A 58 0.22 4.47 12.28
N MET A 59 -0.53 3.37 12.23
CA MET A 59 -1.12 2.86 10.98
C MET A 59 -2.11 3.84 10.36
N ALA A 60 -2.94 4.50 11.18
CA ALA A 60 -3.92 5.49 10.72
C ALA A 60 -3.26 6.75 10.15
N ARG A 61 -2.12 7.20 10.73
CA ARG A 61 -1.37 8.36 10.21
C ARG A 61 -0.70 8.11 8.87
N LYS A 62 -0.23 6.88 8.63
CA LYS A 62 0.37 6.51 7.35
C LYS A 62 -0.65 6.48 6.20
N ARG A 63 -1.89 6.20 6.53
CA ARG A 63 -3.01 6.16 5.59
C ARG A 63 -3.98 7.26 6.03
N PRO A 64 -4.43 8.17 5.18
CA PRO A 64 -5.33 9.27 5.58
C PRO A 64 -6.73 8.73 5.95
N VAL A 65 -6.77 7.88 6.99
CA VAL A 65 -7.98 7.22 7.49
C VAL A 65 -8.09 7.33 9.01
N SER A 66 -9.30 7.14 9.55
CA SER A 66 -9.52 7.19 10.99
C SER A 66 -8.93 5.98 11.73
N ARG A 67 -8.61 6.14 13.02
CA ARG A 67 -8.21 5.04 13.90
C ARG A 67 -9.30 3.97 13.98
N GLN A 68 -10.58 4.38 13.97
CA GLN A 68 -11.73 3.48 13.98
C GLN A 68 -11.76 2.61 12.72
N HIS A 69 -11.42 3.17 11.56
CA HIS A 69 -11.32 2.39 10.31
C HIS A 69 -10.22 1.34 10.41
N ILE A 70 -9.01 1.70 10.89
CA ILE A 70 -7.94 0.69 11.09
C ILE A 70 -8.40 -0.39 12.09
N LEU A 71 -9.04 -0.01 13.19
CA LEU A 71 -9.52 -0.97 14.18
C LEU A 71 -10.55 -1.93 13.58
N SER A 72 -11.47 -1.46 12.72
CA SER A 72 -12.45 -2.31 12.04
C SER A 72 -11.83 -3.32 11.08
N LEU A 73 -10.62 -3.07 10.57
CA LEU A 73 -9.84 -4.02 9.78
C LEU A 73 -9.04 -5.00 10.64
N VAL A 74 -8.46 -4.53 11.75
CA VAL A 74 -7.60 -5.32 12.64
C VAL A 74 -8.42 -6.33 13.46
N GLN A 75 -9.60 -5.96 13.95
CA GLN A 75 -10.42 -6.84 14.78
C GLN A 75 -10.81 -8.17 14.09
N PRO A 76 -11.30 -8.18 12.84
CA PRO A 76 -11.53 -9.42 12.12
C PRO A 76 -10.25 -10.25 11.92
N LEU A 77 -9.12 -9.61 11.58
CA LEU A 77 -7.82 -10.29 11.43
C LEU A 77 -7.36 -10.96 12.73
N LYS A 78 -7.60 -10.31 13.88
CA LYS A 78 -7.35 -10.93 15.18
C LYS A 78 -8.26 -12.13 15.42
N LYS A 79 -9.54 -12.02 15.11
CA LYS A 79 -10.50 -13.13 15.22
C LYS A 79 -10.14 -14.30 14.31
N GLU A 80 -9.58 -14.01 13.14
CA GLU A 80 -9.10 -15.00 12.16
C GLU A 80 -7.75 -15.61 12.58
N GLY A 81 -7.07 -15.04 13.58
CA GLY A 81 -5.76 -15.50 14.07
C GLY A 81 -4.57 -15.00 13.26
N ASP A 82 -4.78 -14.06 12.32
CA ASP A 82 -3.72 -13.53 11.45
C ASP A 82 -2.87 -12.46 12.14
N VAL A 83 -3.43 -11.74 13.12
CA VAL A 83 -2.73 -10.75 13.95
C VAL A 83 -3.08 -10.92 15.43
N ASP A 84 -2.25 -10.35 16.31
CA ASP A 84 -2.55 -10.24 17.75
C ASP A 84 -2.15 -8.86 18.28
N PHE A 85 -2.48 -8.59 19.55
CA PHE A 85 -2.03 -7.40 20.27
C PHE A 85 -0.93 -7.78 21.25
N ALA A 86 0.17 -7.03 21.22
CA ALA A 86 1.29 -7.15 22.14
C ALA A 86 1.45 -5.87 22.97
N GLU A 87 2.07 -5.99 24.13
CA GLU A 87 2.46 -4.84 24.94
C GLU A 87 3.45 -3.96 24.17
N ASN A 88 3.29 -2.66 24.29
CA ASN A 88 4.22 -1.70 23.71
C ASN A 88 5.20 -1.21 24.79
N PRO A 89 6.48 -1.58 24.70
CA PRO A 89 7.48 -1.19 25.70
C PRO A 89 7.70 0.32 25.77
N GLU A 90 7.45 1.03 24.66
CA GLU A 90 7.61 2.49 24.58
C GLU A 90 6.38 3.24 25.11
N HIS A 91 5.21 2.60 25.18
CA HIS A 91 3.98 3.30 25.54
C HIS A 91 2.90 2.36 26.09
N LYS A 92 2.86 2.19 27.43
CA LYS A 92 1.98 1.24 28.16
C LYS A 92 0.48 1.32 27.83
N ARG A 93 -0.02 2.45 27.32
CA ARG A 93 -1.44 2.66 26.97
C ARG A 93 -1.78 2.36 25.50
N SER A 94 -0.80 1.95 24.69
CA SER A 94 -1.00 1.78 23.25
C SER A 94 -0.42 0.43 22.82
N PHE A 95 -1.27 -0.57 22.65
CA PHE A 95 -0.87 -1.88 22.16
C PHE A 95 -0.28 -1.83 20.75
N LEU A 96 0.66 -2.72 20.49
CA LEU A 96 1.16 -3.02 19.16
C LEU A 96 0.27 -4.08 18.51
N VAL A 97 -0.10 -3.88 17.26
CA VAL A 97 -0.61 -4.94 16.39
C VAL A 97 0.60 -5.68 15.85
N VAL A 98 0.61 -7.00 16.04
CA VAL A 98 1.69 -7.88 15.60
C VAL A 98 1.15 -8.93 14.64
N LEU A 99 1.94 -9.27 13.63
CA LEU A 99 1.63 -10.37 12.73
C LEU A 99 1.89 -11.69 13.46
N THR A 100 0.95 -12.60 13.44
CA THR A 100 1.17 -13.98 13.93
C THR A 100 1.94 -14.80 12.90
N GLU A 101 2.41 -15.99 13.28
CA GLU A 101 3.05 -16.91 12.34
C GLU A 101 2.05 -17.35 11.24
N GLN A 102 0.79 -17.57 11.60
CA GLN A 102 -0.27 -17.85 10.63
C GLN A 102 -0.46 -16.70 9.64
N GLY A 103 -0.58 -15.46 10.12
CA GLY A 103 -0.75 -14.29 9.27
C GLY A 103 0.47 -14.03 8.38
N ARG A 104 1.68 -14.30 8.90
CA ARG A 104 2.93 -14.23 8.14
C ARG A 104 2.92 -15.23 6.98
N THR A 105 2.70 -16.51 7.28
CA THR A 105 2.64 -17.57 6.27
C THR A 105 1.60 -17.30 5.20
N LYS A 106 0.41 -16.85 5.62
CA LYS A 106 -0.68 -16.47 4.71
C LYS A 106 -0.24 -15.35 3.77
N MET A 107 0.35 -14.27 4.29
CA MET A 107 0.79 -13.13 3.48
C MET A 107 1.94 -13.50 2.54
N GLU A 108 2.93 -14.25 3.02
CA GLU A 108 4.05 -14.72 2.19
C GLU A 108 3.59 -15.62 1.04
N ASN A 109 2.60 -16.49 1.27
CA ASN A 109 2.04 -17.32 0.20
C ASN A 109 1.27 -16.49 -0.83
N MET A 110 0.54 -15.47 -0.39
CA MET A 110 -0.13 -14.54 -1.31
C MET A 110 0.89 -13.80 -2.18
N LEU A 111 1.96 -13.28 -1.58
CA LEU A 111 3.03 -12.59 -2.33
C LEU A 111 3.70 -13.51 -3.36
N LYS A 112 3.98 -14.78 -3.02
CA LYS A 112 4.53 -15.76 -3.98
C LYS A 112 3.64 -15.96 -5.19
N VAL A 113 2.33 -16.03 -5.00
CA VAL A 113 1.37 -16.16 -6.13
C VAL A 113 1.38 -14.89 -6.97
N GLU A 114 1.41 -13.73 -6.33
CA GLU A 114 1.50 -12.45 -7.03
C GLU A 114 2.78 -12.31 -7.83
N ASP A 115 3.92 -12.68 -7.26
CA ASP A 115 5.21 -12.61 -7.95
C ASP A 115 5.17 -13.38 -9.27
N ILE A 116 4.55 -14.56 -9.30
CA ILE A 116 4.38 -15.35 -10.54
C ILE A 116 3.54 -14.59 -11.58
N VAL A 117 2.47 -13.93 -11.15
CA VAL A 117 1.61 -13.14 -12.03
C VAL A 117 2.33 -11.89 -12.52
N LEU A 118 3.01 -11.19 -11.61
CA LEU A 118 3.79 -10.00 -11.91
C LEU A 118 4.92 -10.28 -12.89
N GLU A 119 5.64 -11.41 -12.73
CA GLU A 119 6.70 -11.81 -13.65
C GLU A 119 6.16 -12.04 -15.07
N LYS A 120 5.00 -12.70 -15.18
CA LYS A 120 4.33 -12.89 -16.48
C LYS A 120 3.90 -11.56 -17.11
N LEU A 121 3.36 -10.63 -16.33
CA LEU A 121 2.98 -9.30 -16.80
C LEU A 121 4.21 -8.47 -17.20
N ALA A 122 5.29 -8.58 -16.42
CA ALA A 122 6.54 -7.84 -16.66
C ALA A 122 7.30 -8.34 -17.88
N SER A 123 7.05 -9.55 -18.36
CA SER A 123 7.77 -10.15 -19.50
C SER A 123 7.74 -9.29 -20.79
N SER A 124 6.72 -8.47 -20.97
CA SER A 124 6.56 -7.52 -22.10
C SER A 124 7.13 -6.13 -21.82
N LEU A 125 7.62 -5.87 -20.60
CA LEU A 125 8.11 -4.56 -20.16
C LEU A 125 9.65 -4.55 -20.11
N LYS A 126 10.26 -3.39 -20.36
CA LYS A 126 11.70 -3.23 -20.21
C LYS A 126 12.04 -2.80 -18.79
N MET A 127 13.05 -3.39 -18.18
CA MET A 127 13.52 -3.02 -16.84
C MET A 127 13.77 -1.52 -16.71
N LYS A 128 14.44 -0.91 -17.68
CA LYS A 128 14.71 0.53 -17.71
C LYS A 128 13.45 1.40 -17.64
N ASP A 129 12.35 0.94 -18.27
CA ASP A 129 11.09 1.69 -18.27
C ASP A 129 10.41 1.58 -16.88
N LEU A 130 10.50 0.42 -16.23
CA LEU A 130 10.04 0.21 -14.85
C LEU A 130 10.82 1.09 -13.86
N GLU A 131 12.16 1.10 -13.95
CA GLU A 131 13.03 1.94 -13.10
C GLU A 131 12.72 3.43 -13.28
N THR A 132 12.57 3.88 -14.54
CA THR A 132 12.24 5.28 -14.85
C THR A 132 10.86 5.65 -14.29
N THR A 133 9.88 4.74 -14.41
CA THR A 133 8.53 4.94 -13.88
C THR A 133 8.57 5.05 -12.35
N MET A 134 9.28 4.14 -11.68
CA MET A 134 9.46 4.17 -10.22
C MET A 134 10.07 5.49 -9.75
N ALA A 135 11.17 5.92 -10.38
CA ALA A 135 11.84 7.18 -10.05
C ALA A 135 10.90 8.39 -10.23
N THR A 136 10.13 8.42 -11.31
CA THR A 136 9.19 9.51 -11.59
C THR A 136 8.05 9.56 -10.58
N LEU A 137 7.45 8.42 -10.24
CA LEU A 137 6.38 8.33 -9.25
C LEU A 137 6.87 8.71 -7.85
N SER A 138 8.09 8.29 -7.47
CA SER A 138 8.72 8.67 -6.21
C SER A 138 8.94 10.18 -6.12
N ALA A 139 9.46 10.80 -7.17
CA ALA A 139 9.66 12.25 -7.21
C ALA A 139 8.32 13.02 -7.14
N ILE A 140 7.27 12.54 -7.81
CA ILE A 140 5.93 13.14 -7.70
C ILE A 140 5.42 13.04 -6.26
N LYS A 141 5.57 11.88 -5.62
CA LYS A 141 5.17 11.67 -4.23
C LYS A 141 5.89 12.62 -3.29
N GLU A 142 7.22 12.75 -3.40
CA GLU A 142 8.02 13.67 -2.58
C GLU A 142 7.55 15.14 -2.72
N ILE A 143 7.24 15.58 -3.94
CA ILE A 143 6.70 16.93 -4.17
C ILE A 143 5.33 17.10 -3.49
N LEU A 144 4.46 16.08 -3.56
CA LEU A 144 3.14 16.12 -2.94
C LEU A 144 3.19 16.06 -1.41
N ASP A 145 4.20 15.37 -0.85
CA ASP A 145 4.42 15.29 0.60
C ASP A 145 5.10 16.55 1.17
N SER A 146 5.70 17.39 0.31
CA SER A 146 6.29 18.67 0.71
C SER A 146 5.21 19.72 0.92
N GLU A 147 5.35 20.57 1.96
CA GLU A 147 4.41 21.68 2.29
C GLU A 147 4.30 22.75 1.18
N THR A 148 5.12 22.61 0.12
CA THR A 148 5.25 23.56 -0.99
C THR A 148 3.96 23.74 -1.81
N ILE A 149 3.00 22.82 -1.75
CA ILE A 149 1.75 22.94 -2.55
C ILE A 149 0.86 24.04 -2.01
N GLU A 150 0.76 24.21 -0.69
CA GLU A 150 -0.04 25.28 -0.08
C GLU A 150 0.51 26.68 -0.46
N ASP A 151 1.82 26.79 -0.64
CA ASP A 151 2.48 28.04 -1.05
C ASP A 151 2.37 28.31 -2.56
N MET A 152 2.16 27.28 -3.38
CA MET A 152 1.98 27.45 -4.83
C MET A 152 0.56 27.88 -5.23
N VAL A 153 -0.42 27.79 -4.33
CA VAL A 153 -1.83 28.08 -4.61
C VAL A 153 -2.24 29.46 -4.00
N LYS A 154 -1.39 30.06 -3.18
CA LYS A 154 -1.53 31.43 -2.69
C LYS A 154 -0.97 32.44 -3.72
#